data_ea798c80460f7a649bded7120f896df8
#
_entry.id   ea798c80460f7a649bded7120f896df8
#
_cell.length_a   1.000
_cell.length_b   1.000
_cell.length_c   1.000
_cell.angle_alpha   90.00
_cell.angle_beta   90.00
_cell.angle_gamma   90.00
#
_symmetry.space_group_name_H-M   'P 1'
#
loop_
_entity.id
_entity.type
_entity.pdbx_description
1 polymer ?
#
loop_
_entity_poly.entity_id
_entity_poly.type
_entity_poly.pdbx_seq_one_letter_code
_entity_poly.pdbx_strand_id
1 'polypeptide(L)'
;MNLHEYQSKRLFADYGIPVPRGIPAESADAAVKAAEELGGDLWVVKAQVHAGGRGKAGGVKLARTLDEVRTHADGMLGIQLVTHQSGPEGLPVNVVYVEQGSEIERELYLSMLVDREVGRISFIASAAGGMDIEKVAEETPEKIFSVAVAPDAGLQDYQARQLAFGLEPDKKQMRQFGDLIKRLYQLYLDSDASLIEVNPLITTKAGDIMALDGKINIDGSALFRQPKIAKLRDTSQEDEAEREAAEHDLNYVSLDGNIACMVNGAGLAMATMDLIKLHGGDPANFLDVGGGATAERVAEAFKLILSNDRVAAILVNIFGGIVRCDDIAAGIIDAVKEVGVNVPVVVRLEGTNVHKGRELLGNSGLDIISAEDLTDAAQKVVAAAA
;
A
#
# COMPACT_ATOMS: atom_id res chain seq x y z
N MET A 1 -2.77 4.31 -3.36
CA MET A 1 -1.58 5.18 -3.54
C MET A 1 -1.12 5.68 -2.18
N ASN A 2 0.15 5.52 -1.84
CA ASN A 2 0.72 5.99 -0.58
C ASN A 2 1.32 7.40 -0.77
N LEU A 3 1.30 8.21 0.29
CA LEU A 3 1.97 9.51 0.33
C LEU A 3 3.19 9.45 1.23
N HIS A 4 4.24 10.21 0.88
CA HIS A 4 5.35 10.46 1.80
C HIS A 4 4.89 11.26 3.02
N GLU A 5 5.63 11.18 4.12
CA GLU A 5 5.33 11.93 5.35
C GLU A 5 5.22 13.44 5.10
N TYR A 6 6.15 14.04 4.34
CA TYR A 6 6.12 15.48 4.05
C TYR A 6 4.89 15.89 3.24
N GLN A 7 4.41 15.02 2.34
CA GLN A 7 3.18 15.23 1.57
C GLN A 7 1.95 15.13 2.48
N SER A 8 1.92 14.10 3.34
CA SER A 8 0.85 13.90 4.32
C SER A 8 0.76 15.09 5.29
N LYS A 9 1.89 15.59 5.80
CA LYS A 9 1.95 16.76 6.69
C LYS A 9 1.52 18.05 5.98
N ARG A 10 1.82 18.19 4.70
CA ARG A 10 1.31 19.33 3.93
C ARG A 10 -0.21 19.32 3.85
N LEU A 11 -0.81 18.14 3.58
CA LEU A 11 -2.27 18.01 3.62
C LEU A 11 -2.82 18.29 5.02
N PHE A 12 -2.17 17.79 6.07
CA PHE A 12 -2.56 18.13 7.44
C PHE A 12 -2.57 19.65 7.68
N ALA A 13 -1.51 20.34 7.28
CA ALA A 13 -1.42 21.79 7.42
C ALA A 13 -2.49 22.54 6.62
N ASP A 14 -2.78 22.10 5.38
CA ASP A 14 -3.83 22.68 4.52
C ASP A 14 -5.21 22.59 5.18
N TYR A 15 -5.46 21.55 6.02
CA TYR A 15 -6.68 21.40 6.82
C TYR A 15 -6.58 22.00 8.22
N GLY A 16 -5.48 22.71 8.51
CA GLY A 16 -5.25 23.37 9.80
C GLY A 16 -4.97 22.41 10.96
N ILE A 17 -4.55 21.18 10.67
CA ILE A 17 -4.05 20.23 11.67
C ILE A 17 -2.64 20.65 12.05
N PRO A 18 -2.33 20.82 13.35
CA PRO A 18 -1.00 21.24 13.78
C PRO A 18 0.08 20.21 13.43
N VAL A 19 1.12 20.64 12.74
CA VAL A 19 2.32 19.86 12.38
C VAL A 19 3.56 20.72 12.65
N PRO A 20 4.73 20.11 12.93
CA PRO A 20 5.99 20.84 12.96
C PRO A 20 6.29 21.41 11.57
N ARG A 21 6.98 22.55 11.53
CA ARG A 21 7.48 23.08 10.26
C ARG A 21 8.58 22.18 9.71
N GLY A 22 8.54 21.90 8.41
CA GLY A 22 9.57 21.09 7.76
C GLY A 22 9.63 21.35 6.26
N ILE A 23 10.76 21.00 5.65
CA ILE A 23 11.08 21.24 4.25
C ILE A 23 11.70 19.95 3.66
N PRO A 24 11.18 19.40 2.55
CA PRO A 24 11.81 18.27 1.86
C PRO A 24 13.08 18.71 1.12
N ALA A 25 14.05 17.82 1.03
CA ALA A 25 15.34 18.07 0.37
C ALA A 25 15.83 16.81 -0.36
N GLU A 26 16.27 16.98 -1.62
CA GLU A 26 16.78 15.93 -2.48
C GLU A 26 18.33 15.89 -2.52
N SER A 27 18.99 16.75 -1.75
CA SER A 27 20.43 16.77 -1.58
C SER A 27 20.82 17.27 -0.20
N ALA A 28 22.03 16.96 0.25
CA ALA A 28 22.54 17.45 1.53
C ALA A 28 22.66 18.98 1.57
N ASP A 29 23.03 19.63 0.46
CA ASP A 29 23.04 21.09 0.38
C ASP A 29 21.65 21.70 0.51
N ALA A 30 20.64 21.07 -0.08
CA ALA A 30 19.25 21.48 0.08
C ALA A 30 18.76 21.26 1.52
N ALA A 31 19.17 20.16 2.17
CA ALA A 31 18.84 19.88 3.57
C ALA A 31 19.43 20.93 4.54
N VAL A 32 20.66 21.35 4.31
CA VAL A 32 21.28 22.44 5.09
C VAL A 32 20.53 23.76 4.91
N LYS A 33 20.20 24.13 3.67
CA LYS A 33 19.37 25.32 3.39
C LYS A 33 18.00 25.26 4.04
N ALA A 34 17.38 24.09 4.03
CA ALA A 34 16.11 23.84 4.70
C ALA A 34 16.22 24.09 6.22
N ALA A 35 17.29 23.60 6.86
CA ALA A 35 17.55 23.84 8.29
C ALA A 35 17.79 25.31 8.60
N GLU A 36 18.55 26.03 7.76
CA GLU A 36 18.76 27.47 7.88
C GLU A 36 17.44 28.26 7.79
N GLU A 37 16.57 27.91 6.80
CA GLU A 37 15.27 28.56 6.61
C GLU A 37 14.31 28.28 7.78
N LEU A 38 14.31 27.05 8.30
CA LEU A 38 13.50 26.67 9.45
C LEU A 38 13.95 27.40 10.71
N GLY A 39 15.24 27.68 10.85
CA GLY A 39 15.83 28.27 12.05
C GLY A 39 15.77 27.33 13.26
N GLY A 40 16.18 27.87 14.42
CA GLY A 40 16.23 27.06 15.67
C GLY A 40 17.59 26.41 15.87
N ASP A 41 17.66 25.48 16.84
CA ASP A 41 18.88 24.80 17.29
C ASP A 41 18.73 23.28 17.36
N LEU A 42 17.57 22.77 16.95
CA LEU A 42 17.26 21.34 16.89
C LEU A 42 16.43 21.02 15.65
N TRP A 43 16.94 20.13 14.84
CA TRP A 43 16.25 19.59 13.66
C TRP A 43 16.17 18.08 13.69
N VAL A 44 15.22 17.53 12.94
CA VAL A 44 15.09 16.10 12.70
C VAL A 44 15.22 15.86 11.20
N VAL A 45 16.18 15.05 10.79
CA VAL A 45 16.36 14.62 9.39
C VAL A 45 15.69 13.24 9.24
N LYS A 46 14.70 13.15 8.36
CA LYS A 46 13.86 11.96 8.20
C LYS A 46 13.91 11.46 6.76
N ALA A 47 14.36 10.23 6.54
CA ALA A 47 14.26 9.56 5.24
C ALA A 47 12.79 9.43 4.81
N GLN A 48 12.50 9.68 3.55
CA GLN A 48 11.15 9.61 3.00
C GLN A 48 10.99 8.34 2.17
N VAL A 49 10.29 7.35 2.72
CA VAL A 49 9.94 6.08 2.09
C VAL A 49 8.50 5.69 2.44
N HIS A 50 7.85 4.89 1.61
CA HIS A 50 6.48 4.43 1.82
C HIS A 50 6.37 3.25 2.82
N ALA A 51 7.25 3.21 3.81
CA ALA A 51 7.27 2.19 4.85
C ALA A 51 7.33 2.79 6.25
N GLY A 52 6.69 2.14 7.21
CA GLY A 52 6.81 2.44 8.63
C GLY A 52 8.11 1.91 9.24
N GLY A 53 8.36 2.24 10.52
CA GLY A 53 9.54 1.74 11.24
C GLY A 53 10.87 2.42 10.90
N ARG A 54 10.86 3.54 10.16
CA ARG A 54 12.03 4.31 9.75
C ARG A 54 12.97 4.66 10.90
N GLY A 55 12.40 5.01 12.06
CA GLY A 55 13.20 5.35 13.26
C GLY A 55 14.08 4.19 13.71
N LYS A 56 13.52 2.97 13.79
CA LYS A 56 14.27 1.75 14.15
C LYS A 56 15.32 1.37 13.10
N ALA A 57 15.05 1.67 11.84
CA ALA A 57 15.95 1.42 10.70
C ALA A 57 17.04 2.51 10.52
N GLY A 58 17.11 3.51 11.40
CA GLY A 58 18.10 4.59 11.30
C GLY A 58 17.74 5.72 10.33
N GLY A 59 16.54 5.69 9.75
CA GLY A 59 16.00 6.70 8.83
C GLY A 59 15.46 7.97 9.51
N VAL A 60 15.67 8.16 10.83
CA VAL A 60 15.31 9.36 11.57
C VAL A 60 16.49 9.73 12.48
N LYS A 61 17.03 10.93 12.32
CA LYS A 61 18.20 11.43 13.08
C LYS A 61 17.97 12.84 13.59
N LEU A 62 18.36 13.09 14.85
CA LEU A 62 18.39 14.41 15.42
C LEU A 62 19.69 15.11 15.02
N ALA A 63 19.61 16.41 14.71
CA ALA A 63 20.74 17.27 14.40
C ALA A 63 20.65 18.58 15.20
N ARG A 64 21.79 19.00 15.75
CA ARG A 64 21.94 20.26 16.53
C ARG A 64 22.84 21.28 15.84
N THR A 65 23.47 20.85 14.74
CA THR A 65 24.32 21.71 13.91
C THR A 65 24.00 21.49 12.45
N LEU A 66 24.31 22.46 11.58
CA LEU A 66 24.13 22.34 10.14
C LEU A 66 25.03 21.25 9.55
N ASP A 67 26.22 21.02 10.14
CA ASP A 67 27.11 19.93 9.73
C ASP A 67 26.50 18.54 10.04
N GLU A 68 25.81 18.40 11.16
CA GLU A 68 25.08 17.18 11.48
C GLU A 68 23.89 16.97 10.50
N VAL A 69 23.17 18.04 10.15
CA VAL A 69 22.10 17.96 9.12
C VAL A 69 22.67 17.45 7.80
N ARG A 70 23.80 18.01 7.35
CA ARG A 70 24.50 17.56 6.13
C ARG A 70 24.89 16.10 6.22
N THR A 71 25.56 15.71 7.29
CA THR A 71 26.04 14.34 7.51
C THR A 71 24.89 13.33 7.51
N HIS A 72 23.78 13.66 8.15
CA HIS A 72 22.62 12.78 8.19
C HIS A 72 21.92 12.69 6.83
N ALA A 73 21.79 13.80 6.10
CA ALA A 73 21.21 13.82 4.77
C ALA A 73 22.07 13.03 3.76
N ASP A 74 23.40 13.23 3.76
CA ASP A 74 24.34 12.46 2.92
C ASP A 74 24.29 10.95 3.23
N GLY A 75 24.16 10.60 4.51
CA GLY A 75 24.10 9.19 4.93
C GLY A 75 22.75 8.51 4.65
N MET A 76 21.70 9.27 4.32
CA MET A 76 20.36 8.73 4.03
C MET A 76 20.02 8.76 2.54
N LEU A 77 20.43 9.79 1.82
CA LEU A 77 20.11 9.92 0.39
C LEU A 77 20.83 8.85 -0.44
N GLY A 78 20.10 8.23 -1.36
CA GLY A 78 20.60 7.22 -2.28
C GLY A 78 20.78 5.81 -1.70
N ILE A 79 20.45 5.58 -0.41
CA ILE A 79 20.48 4.23 0.16
C ILE A 79 19.15 3.50 -0.06
N GLN A 80 19.17 2.18 0.07
CA GLN A 80 17.97 1.35 0.25
C GLN A 80 17.70 1.23 1.75
N LEU A 81 16.60 1.81 2.22
CA LEU A 81 16.23 1.75 3.63
C LEU A 81 15.40 0.49 3.89
N VAL A 82 15.97 -0.46 4.61
CA VAL A 82 15.31 -1.70 5.00
C VAL A 82 14.60 -1.49 6.33
N THR A 83 13.28 -1.68 6.32
CA THR A 83 12.44 -1.67 7.53
C THR A 83 11.70 -3.01 7.62
N HIS A 84 11.02 -3.28 8.74
CA HIS A 84 10.18 -4.46 8.87
C HIS A 84 8.97 -4.49 7.92
N GLN A 85 8.64 -3.34 7.27
CA GLN A 85 7.52 -3.21 6.34
C GLN A 85 7.96 -3.11 4.86
N SER A 86 9.25 -2.88 4.57
CA SER A 86 9.74 -2.66 3.20
C SER A 86 10.21 -3.93 2.49
N GLY A 87 10.20 -5.08 3.19
CA GLY A 87 10.88 -6.27 2.70
C GLY A 87 12.41 -6.18 2.76
N PRO A 88 13.13 -7.26 2.39
CA PRO A 88 14.59 -7.35 2.54
C PRO A 88 15.37 -6.43 1.57
N GLU A 89 14.79 -6.06 0.44
CA GLU A 89 15.42 -5.20 -0.56
C GLU A 89 15.38 -3.73 -0.16
N GLY A 90 14.49 -3.35 0.75
CA GLY A 90 14.32 -1.98 1.17
C GLY A 90 13.60 -1.09 0.14
N LEU A 91 13.55 0.20 0.45
CA LEU A 91 12.99 1.22 -0.45
C LEU A 91 14.02 2.34 -0.65
N PRO A 92 14.12 2.92 -1.87
CA PRO A 92 15.10 3.95 -2.17
C PRO A 92 14.77 5.25 -1.43
N VAL A 93 15.78 5.87 -0.82
CA VAL A 93 15.65 7.19 -0.17
C VAL A 93 16.08 8.27 -1.17
N ASN A 94 15.12 8.83 -1.90
CA ASN A 94 15.35 9.91 -2.85
C ASN A 94 15.21 11.30 -2.22
N VAL A 95 14.49 11.38 -1.10
CA VAL A 95 14.17 12.63 -0.41
C VAL A 95 14.38 12.44 1.09
N VAL A 96 14.95 13.44 1.75
CA VAL A 96 14.92 13.59 3.20
C VAL A 96 13.99 14.76 3.56
N TYR A 97 13.36 14.68 4.72
CA TYR A 97 12.54 15.75 5.28
C TYR A 97 13.24 16.34 6.49
N VAL A 98 13.61 17.62 6.41
CA VAL A 98 14.21 18.36 7.53
C VAL A 98 13.11 19.09 8.28
N GLU A 99 12.95 18.78 9.55
CA GLU A 99 11.86 19.25 10.39
C GLU A 99 12.38 19.91 11.66
N GLN A 100 11.70 20.93 12.16
CA GLN A 100 12.01 21.52 13.46
C GLN A 100 11.76 20.50 14.58
N GLY A 101 12.69 20.40 15.52
CA GLY A 101 12.55 19.57 16.70
C GLY A 101 11.35 20.02 17.57
N SER A 102 10.65 19.05 18.15
CA SER A 102 9.51 19.29 19.04
C SER A 102 9.83 18.84 20.45
N GLU A 103 9.40 19.61 21.45
CA GLU A 103 9.51 19.22 22.86
C GLU A 103 8.35 18.29 23.23
N ILE A 104 8.59 17.00 23.12
CA ILE A 104 7.59 15.95 23.35
C ILE A 104 7.39 15.75 24.86
N GLU A 105 6.15 15.73 25.31
CA GLU A 105 5.74 15.33 26.65
C GLU A 105 5.17 13.90 26.65
N ARG A 106 4.23 13.61 25.74
CA ARG A 106 3.62 12.29 25.57
C ARG A 106 3.49 11.96 24.09
N GLU A 107 3.59 10.68 23.77
CA GLU A 107 3.33 10.13 22.47
C GLU A 107 2.03 9.33 22.49
N LEU A 108 1.15 9.62 21.55
CA LEU A 108 -0.16 9.02 21.38
C LEU A 108 -0.27 8.41 19.97
N TYR A 109 -1.19 7.49 19.81
CA TYR A 109 -1.55 6.93 18.52
C TYR A 109 -2.94 7.40 18.10
N LEU A 110 -3.10 7.73 16.82
CA LEU A 110 -4.39 8.02 16.21
C LEU A 110 -4.41 7.54 14.75
N SER A 111 -5.43 6.79 14.40
CA SER A 111 -5.66 6.42 12.99
C SER A 111 -7.13 6.46 12.62
N MET A 112 -7.36 6.51 11.31
CA MET A 112 -8.66 6.39 10.66
C MET A 112 -8.55 5.43 9.49
N LEU A 113 -9.50 4.51 9.38
CA LEU A 113 -9.58 3.56 8.27
C LEU A 113 -11.03 3.13 8.01
N VAL A 114 -11.26 2.51 6.86
CA VAL A 114 -12.52 1.82 6.61
C VAL A 114 -12.48 0.47 7.31
N ASP A 115 -13.30 0.33 8.34
CA ASP A 115 -13.55 -0.95 8.99
C ASP A 115 -14.54 -1.76 8.15
N ARG A 116 -14.05 -2.84 7.55
CA ARG A 116 -14.84 -3.67 6.62
C ARG A 116 -15.86 -4.55 7.32
N GLU A 117 -15.63 -4.87 8.60
CA GLU A 117 -16.53 -5.71 9.38
C GLU A 117 -17.85 -4.95 9.66
N VAL A 118 -17.75 -3.69 10.08
CA VAL A 118 -18.91 -2.85 10.37
C VAL A 118 -19.33 -1.95 9.21
N GLY A 119 -18.56 -1.91 8.11
CA GLY A 119 -18.84 -1.10 6.93
C GLY A 119 -18.82 0.41 7.19
N ARG A 120 -17.92 0.90 8.07
CA ARG A 120 -17.85 2.30 8.50
C ARG A 120 -16.42 2.79 8.59
N ILE A 121 -16.26 4.11 8.56
CA ILE A 121 -14.99 4.73 8.96
C ILE A 121 -14.86 4.59 10.47
N SER A 122 -13.76 4.01 10.92
CA SER A 122 -13.43 3.86 12.34
C SER A 122 -12.20 4.67 12.70
N PHE A 123 -12.28 5.39 13.82
CA PHE A 123 -11.11 5.95 14.49
C PHE A 123 -10.58 4.93 15.49
N ILE A 124 -9.26 4.85 15.56
CA ILE A 124 -8.53 4.08 16.57
C ILE A 124 -7.55 5.03 17.25
N ALA A 125 -7.58 5.05 18.59
CA ALA A 125 -6.68 5.88 19.39
C ALA A 125 -6.08 5.07 20.53
N SER A 126 -4.85 5.41 20.94
CA SER A 126 -4.18 4.81 22.09
C SER A 126 -3.26 5.83 22.77
N ALA A 127 -3.15 5.71 24.09
CA ALA A 127 -2.15 6.44 24.88
C ALA A 127 -0.71 5.89 24.69
N ALA A 128 -0.55 4.77 23.96
CA ALA A 128 0.73 4.17 23.60
C ALA A 128 1.06 4.53 22.13
N GLY A 129 1.70 5.67 21.92
CA GLY A 129 2.18 6.12 20.61
C GLY A 129 3.67 5.82 20.39
N GLY A 130 4.16 6.06 19.14
CA GLY A 130 5.55 5.85 18.77
C GLY A 130 5.98 4.38 18.67
N MET A 131 5.03 3.46 18.72
CA MET A 131 5.25 2.01 18.66
C MET A 131 4.25 1.32 17.74
N ASP A 132 4.50 0.02 17.47
CA ASP A 132 3.63 -0.78 16.60
C ASP A 132 2.27 -1.02 17.29
N ILE A 133 1.21 -0.49 16.70
CA ILE A 133 -0.14 -0.53 17.31
C ILE A 133 -0.71 -1.95 17.36
N GLU A 134 -0.35 -2.80 16.41
CA GLU A 134 -0.73 -4.22 16.37
C GLU A 134 -0.24 -4.94 17.62
N LYS A 135 0.99 -4.64 18.05
CA LYS A 135 1.56 -5.19 19.27
C LYS A 135 0.83 -4.69 20.53
N VAL A 136 0.44 -3.41 20.55
CA VAL A 136 -0.39 -2.86 21.64
C VAL A 136 -1.75 -3.54 21.69
N ALA A 137 -2.37 -3.81 20.52
CA ALA A 137 -3.64 -4.50 20.42
C ALA A 137 -3.56 -5.97 20.90
N GLU A 138 -2.44 -6.64 20.67
CA GLU A 138 -2.21 -8.02 21.12
C GLU A 138 -1.91 -8.09 22.64
N GLU A 139 -0.99 -7.25 23.14
CA GLU A 139 -0.49 -7.32 24.51
C GLU A 139 -1.37 -6.58 25.53
N THR A 140 -2.00 -5.47 25.12
CA THR A 140 -2.76 -4.56 25.99
C THR A 140 -4.00 -4.00 25.30
N PRO A 141 -4.97 -4.85 24.84
CA PRO A 141 -6.13 -4.41 24.05
C PRO A 141 -7.00 -3.36 24.77
N GLU A 142 -6.97 -3.32 26.09
CA GLU A 142 -7.70 -2.31 26.90
C GLU A 142 -7.17 -0.88 26.70
N LYS A 143 -5.99 -0.70 26.09
CA LYS A 143 -5.43 0.60 25.74
C LYS A 143 -5.84 1.10 24.34
N ILE A 144 -6.60 0.28 23.62
CA ILE A 144 -7.12 0.63 22.30
C ILE A 144 -8.56 1.14 22.43
N PHE A 145 -8.77 2.37 22.00
CA PHE A 145 -10.09 3.00 21.97
C PHE A 145 -10.53 3.16 20.54
N SER A 146 -11.73 2.71 20.21
CA SER A 146 -12.26 2.82 18.85
C SER A 146 -13.66 3.44 18.83
N VAL A 147 -13.95 4.14 17.75
CA VAL A 147 -15.26 4.73 17.46
C VAL A 147 -15.56 4.58 15.98
N ALA A 148 -16.66 3.91 15.65
CA ALA A 148 -17.17 3.82 14.29
C ALA A 148 -18.12 4.98 13.98
N VAL A 149 -17.92 5.64 12.86
CA VAL A 149 -18.69 6.81 12.43
C VAL A 149 -19.78 6.36 11.46
N ALA A 150 -21.05 6.65 11.77
CA ALA A 150 -22.14 6.37 10.85
C ALA A 150 -22.10 7.33 9.65
N PRO A 151 -22.08 6.84 8.40
CA PRO A 151 -21.96 7.69 7.21
C PRO A 151 -23.02 8.80 7.13
N ASP A 152 -24.26 8.48 7.52
CA ASP A 152 -25.38 9.42 7.43
C ASP A 152 -25.31 10.57 8.45
N ALA A 153 -24.71 10.29 9.63
CA ALA A 153 -24.60 11.26 10.71
C ALA A 153 -23.27 12.02 10.71
N GLY A 154 -22.24 11.43 10.12
CA GLY A 154 -20.86 11.92 10.23
C GLY A 154 -20.33 11.84 11.66
N LEU A 155 -19.11 12.34 11.84
CA LEU A 155 -18.46 12.36 13.15
C LEU A 155 -19.17 13.34 14.11
N GLN A 156 -19.60 12.83 15.26
CA GLN A 156 -20.31 13.58 16.28
C GLN A 156 -19.40 13.98 17.46
N ASP A 157 -19.72 15.11 18.11
CA ASP A 157 -18.93 15.65 19.23
C ASP A 157 -18.77 14.68 20.40
N TYR A 158 -19.76 13.83 20.66
CA TYR A 158 -19.67 12.85 21.74
C TYR A 158 -18.66 11.74 21.40
N GLN A 159 -18.55 11.37 20.14
CA GLN A 159 -17.57 10.38 19.67
C GLN A 159 -16.14 10.90 19.82
N ALA A 160 -15.93 12.18 19.46
CA ALA A 160 -14.67 12.87 19.69
C ALA A 160 -14.26 12.87 21.17
N ARG A 161 -15.23 13.16 22.07
CA ARG A 161 -14.99 13.10 23.52
C ARG A 161 -14.74 11.69 24.03
N GLN A 162 -15.43 10.69 23.47
CA GLN A 162 -15.23 9.29 23.84
C GLN A 162 -13.79 8.84 23.60
N LEU A 163 -13.24 9.13 22.40
CA LEU A 163 -11.84 8.86 22.08
C LEU A 163 -10.89 9.64 22.99
N ALA A 164 -11.17 10.94 23.18
CA ALA A 164 -10.33 11.78 24.00
C ALA A 164 -10.21 11.30 25.44
N PHE A 165 -11.30 10.83 26.06
CA PHE A 165 -11.26 10.30 27.44
C PHE A 165 -10.30 9.12 27.59
N GLY A 166 -10.18 8.27 26.58
CA GLY A 166 -9.21 7.16 26.58
C GLY A 166 -7.74 7.61 26.54
N LEU A 167 -7.48 8.84 26.09
CA LEU A 167 -6.14 9.43 26.01
C LEU A 167 -5.77 10.27 27.25
N GLU A 168 -6.70 10.45 28.19
CA GLU A 168 -6.53 11.21 29.43
C GLU A 168 -5.94 12.63 29.22
N PRO A 169 -6.51 13.46 28.32
CA PRO A 169 -6.03 14.80 28.05
C PRO A 169 -6.47 15.79 29.16
N ASP A 170 -5.74 16.89 29.27
CA ASP A 170 -6.24 18.05 30.03
C ASP A 170 -7.38 18.79 29.30
N LYS A 171 -7.95 19.84 29.89
CA LYS A 171 -9.06 20.59 29.30
C LYS A 171 -8.70 21.31 28.00
N LYS A 172 -7.46 21.78 27.84
CA LYS A 172 -6.97 22.43 26.63
C LYS A 172 -6.80 21.39 25.54
N GLN A 173 -6.15 20.29 25.86
CA GLN A 173 -5.92 19.16 24.96
C GLN A 173 -7.23 18.49 24.50
N MET A 174 -8.23 18.39 25.38
CA MET A 174 -9.57 17.87 25.04
C MET A 174 -10.21 18.65 23.89
N ARG A 175 -10.13 19.99 23.91
CA ARG A 175 -10.66 20.84 22.84
C ARG A 175 -9.84 20.69 21.57
N GLN A 176 -8.51 20.76 21.67
CA GLN A 176 -7.60 20.64 20.53
C GLN A 176 -7.75 19.28 19.86
N PHE A 177 -7.88 18.20 20.61
CA PHE A 177 -8.11 16.85 20.07
C PHE A 177 -9.46 16.76 19.34
N GLY A 178 -10.52 17.32 19.93
CA GLY A 178 -11.84 17.36 19.28
C GLY A 178 -11.82 18.10 17.94
N ASP A 179 -11.11 19.24 17.86
CA ASP A 179 -10.96 20.01 16.62
C ASP A 179 -10.09 19.24 15.62
N LEU A 180 -9.00 18.60 16.07
CA LEU A 180 -8.08 17.83 15.23
C LEU A 180 -8.78 16.67 14.54
N ILE A 181 -9.52 15.84 15.27
CA ILE A 181 -10.17 14.67 14.67
C ILE A 181 -11.30 15.04 13.71
N LYS A 182 -11.99 16.18 13.92
CA LYS A 182 -12.96 16.70 12.93
C LYS A 182 -12.29 17.10 11.62
N ARG A 183 -11.12 17.75 11.70
CA ARG A 183 -10.34 18.14 10.53
C ARG A 183 -9.75 16.93 9.81
N LEU A 184 -9.27 15.92 10.56
CA LEU A 184 -8.84 14.65 9.99
C LEU A 184 -9.98 13.91 9.28
N TYR A 185 -11.18 13.90 9.88
CA TYR A 185 -12.35 13.30 9.26
C TYR A 185 -12.72 14.00 7.93
N GLN A 186 -12.69 15.34 7.92
CA GLN A 186 -12.94 16.10 6.70
C GLN A 186 -11.88 15.84 5.64
N LEU A 187 -10.59 15.85 6.01
CA LEU A 187 -9.49 15.50 5.11
C LEU A 187 -9.67 14.10 4.53
N TYR A 188 -10.04 13.13 5.36
CA TYR A 188 -10.25 11.74 4.96
C TYR A 188 -11.29 11.62 3.85
N LEU A 189 -12.44 12.29 4.03
CA LEU A 189 -13.54 12.29 3.06
C LEU A 189 -13.18 13.05 1.78
N ASP A 190 -12.60 14.23 1.91
CA ASP A 190 -12.30 15.11 0.77
C ASP A 190 -11.19 14.58 -0.13
N SER A 191 -10.26 13.80 0.44
CA SER A 191 -9.11 13.23 -0.27
C SER A 191 -9.33 11.80 -0.77
N ASP A 192 -10.49 11.20 -0.48
CA ASP A 192 -10.72 9.76 -0.72
C ASP A 192 -9.63 8.89 -0.05
N ALA A 193 -9.25 9.23 1.16
CA ALA A 193 -8.28 8.44 1.90
C ALA A 193 -8.86 7.08 2.29
N SER A 194 -8.03 6.04 2.26
CA SER A 194 -8.36 4.71 2.79
C SER A 194 -7.75 4.47 4.17
N LEU A 195 -6.69 5.21 4.49
CA LEU A 195 -6.04 5.23 5.79
C LEU A 195 -5.47 6.62 6.05
N ILE A 196 -5.65 7.13 7.27
CA ILE A 196 -4.82 8.18 7.86
C ILE A 196 -4.30 7.66 9.18
N GLU A 197 -2.97 7.68 9.35
CA GLU A 197 -2.32 7.29 10.59
C GLU A 197 -1.41 8.44 11.06
N VAL A 198 -1.50 8.77 12.33
CA VAL A 198 -0.67 9.74 13.02
C VAL A 198 0.03 9.00 14.16
N ASN A 199 1.30 8.64 13.96
CA ASN A 199 2.06 7.83 14.90
C ASN A 199 3.54 8.28 14.97
N PRO A 200 3.89 9.16 15.96
CA PRO A 200 3.02 9.60 17.03
C PRO A 200 2.22 10.88 16.74
N LEU A 201 1.02 10.95 17.33
CA LEU A 201 0.40 12.20 17.73
C LEU A 201 1.02 12.59 19.07
N ILE A 202 1.46 13.81 19.25
CA ILE A 202 2.15 14.21 20.49
C ILE A 202 1.39 15.27 21.28
N THR A 203 1.60 15.26 22.59
CA THR A 203 1.43 16.44 23.41
C THR A 203 2.81 17.07 23.64
N THR A 204 2.90 18.39 23.48
CA THR A 204 4.12 19.13 23.74
C THR A 204 4.20 19.56 25.20
N LYS A 205 5.40 19.89 25.71
CA LYS A 205 5.55 20.48 27.05
C LYS A 205 4.76 21.77 27.25
N ALA A 206 4.44 22.50 26.19
CA ALA A 206 3.54 23.66 26.21
C ALA A 206 2.04 23.28 26.32
N GLY A 207 1.72 21.98 26.34
CA GLY A 207 0.39 21.43 26.42
C GLY A 207 -0.40 21.50 25.09
N ASP A 208 0.29 21.60 23.95
CA ASP A 208 -0.34 21.60 22.62
C ASP A 208 -0.33 20.18 22.01
N ILE A 209 -1.38 19.86 21.22
CA ILE A 209 -1.45 18.64 20.44
C ILE A 209 -0.94 18.88 19.03
N MET A 210 -0.11 17.97 18.52
CA MET A 210 0.54 18.10 17.22
C MET A 210 0.75 16.73 16.56
N ALA A 211 0.51 16.62 15.25
CA ALA A 211 0.83 15.43 14.46
C ALA A 211 2.33 15.45 14.09
N LEU A 212 3.13 14.61 14.77
CA LEU A 212 4.58 14.57 14.59
C LEU A 212 4.99 13.70 13.41
N ASP A 213 4.22 12.67 13.10
CA ASP A 213 4.35 11.87 11.88
C ASP A 213 2.98 11.70 11.24
N GLY A 214 2.95 11.37 9.96
CA GLY A 214 1.69 11.18 9.24
C GLY A 214 1.85 10.28 8.03
N LYS A 215 0.98 9.29 7.96
CA LYS A 215 0.85 8.38 6.82
C LYS A 215 -0.56 8.50 6.27
N ILE A 216 -0.69 8.78 4.98
CA ILE A 216 -1.96 8.83 4.27
C ILE A 216 -1.89 7.86 3.10
N ASN A 217 -2.87 6.98 3.02
CA ASN A 217 -3.13 6.16 1.85
C ASN A 217 -4.40 6.66 1.17
N ILE A 218 -4.32 6.89 -0.12
CA ILE A 218 -5.43 7.32 -0.96
C ILE A 218 -5.99 6.11 -1.70
N ASP A 219 -7.30 6.02 -1.82
CA ASP A 219 -7.94 5.01 -2.66
C ASP A 219 -7.50 5.17 -4.13
N GLY A 220 -6.80 4.18 -4.66
CA GLY A 220 -6.32 4.18 -6.04
C GLY A 220 -7.45 4.34 -7.05
N SER A 221 -8.62 3.75 -6.76
CA SER A 221 -9.81 3.83 -7.60
C SER A 221 -10.44 5.23 -7.64
N ALA A 222 -10.08 6.13 -6.72
CA ALA A 222 -10.58 7.50 -6.67
C ALA A 222 -9.63 8.54 -7.30
N LEU A 223 -8.43 8.16 -7.70
CA LEU A 223 -7.40 9.10 -8.21
C LEU A 223 -7.87 9.91 -9.43
N PHE A 224 -8.78 9.37 -10.25
CA PHE A 224 -9.35 10.08 -11.41
C PHE A 224 -10.05 11.39 -11.02
N ARG A 225 -10.60 11.48 -9.81
CA ARG A 225 -11.23 12.68 -9.26
C ARG A 225 -10.34 13.48 -8.31
N GLN A 226 -9.12 13.00 -8.04
CA GLN A 226 -8.12 13.63 -7.16
C GLN A 226 -6.86 14.07 -7.94
N PRO A 227 -6.96 14.91 -9.00
CA PRO A 227 -5.84 15.18 -9.91
C PRO A 227 -4.66 15.89 -9.24
N LYS A 228 -4.88 16.62 -8.14
CA LYS A 228 -3.81 17.28 -7.38
C LYS A 228 -3.03 16.25 -6.55
N ILE A 229 -3.74 15.30 -5.94
CA ILE A 229 -3.14 14.23 -5.13
C ILE A 229 -2.44 13.22 -6.04
N ALA A 230 -3.04 12.87 -7.18
CA ALA A 230 -2.44 11.96 -8.15
C ALA A 230 -1.03 12.40 -8.62
N LYS A 231 -0.77 13.71 -8.68
CA LYS A 231 0.56 14.27 -9.02
C LYS A 231 1.62 14.07 -7.94
N LEU A 232 1.21 13.67 -6.72
CA LEU A 232 2.13 13.40 -5.62
C LEU A 232 2.63 11.94 -5.62
N ARG A 233 2.18 11.12 -6.57
CA ARG A 233 2.59 9.71 -6.68
C ARG A 233 4.09 9.63 -6.92
N ASP A 234 4.78 8.84 -6.12
CA ASP A 234 6.19 8.49 -6.29
C ASP A 234 6.29 7.02 -6.73
N THR A 235 6.48 6.82 -8.03
CA THR A 235 6.57 5.49 -8.63
C THR A 235 7.84 4.75 -8.27
N SER A 236 8.88 5.43 -7.76
CA SER A 236 10.11 4.79 -7.29
C SER A 236 9.92 3.98 -5.99
N GLN A 237 8.81 4.20 -5.31
CA GLN A 237 8.42 3.52 -4.07
C GLN A 237 7.47 2.33 -4.31
N GLU A 238 7.10 2.06 -5.56
CA GLU A 238 6.17 1.01 -5.94
C GLU A 238 6.92 -0.22 -6.45
N ASP A 239 6.32 -1.39 -6.31
CA ASP A 239 6.82 -2.60 -6.97
C ASP A 239 6.84 -2.40 -8.48
N GLU A 240 7.95 -2.80 -9.14
CA GLU A 240 8.14 -2.55 -10.57
C GLU A 240 7.11 -3.29 -11.42
N ALA A 241 6.80 -4.53 -11.06
CA ALA A 241 5.83 -5.34 -11.78
C ALA A 241 4.40 -4.81 -11.59
N GLU A 242 4.04 -4.33 -10.37
CA GLU A 242 2.75 -3.71 -10.11
C GLU A 242 2.58 -2.39 -10.88
N ARG A 243 3.66 -1.61 -11.00
CA ARG A 243 3.68 -0.38 -11.78
C ARG A 243 3.50 -0.65 -13.27
N GLU A 244 4.26 -1.60 -13.83
CA GLU A 244 4.17 -2.00 -15.23
C GLU A 244 2.78 -2.55 -15.56
N ALA A 245 2.22 -3.39 -14.69
CA ALA A 245 0.86 -3.89 -14.82
C ALA A 245 -0.18 -2.77 -14.94
N ALA A 246 -0.04 -1.73 -14.13
CA ALA A 246 -0.97 -0.61 -14.12
C ALA A 246 -0.93 0.20 -15.44
N GLU A 247 0.20 0.23 -16.16
CA GLU A 247 0.33 0.87 -17.48
C GLU A 247 -0.49 0.14 -18.56
N HIS A 248 -0.75 -1.17 -18.34
CA HIS A 248 -1.54 -2.02 -19.24
C HIS A 248 -2.98 -2.30 -18.76
N ASP A 249 -3.47 -1.52 -17.77
CA ASP A 249 -4.77 -1.72 -17.13
C ASP A 249 -4.93 -3.14 -16.52
N LEU A 250 -3.87 -3.75 -16.05
CA LEU A 250 -3.87 -5.02 -15.34
C LEU A 250 -3.86 -4.79 -13.83
N ASN A 251 -4.65 -5.58 -13.09
CA ASN A 251 -4.59 -5.58 -11.62
C ASN A 251 -3.63 -6.69 -11.18
N TYR A 252 -2.44 -6.30 -10.76
CA TYR A 252 -1.36 -7.21 -10.37
C TYR A 252 -0.91 -6.92 -8.93
N VAL A 253 -0.62 -7.98 -8.18
CA VAL A 253 0.05 -7.91 -6.88
C VAL A 253 1.10 -8.99 -6.83
N SER A 254 2.34 -8.62 -6.54
CA SER A 254 3.46 -9.54 -6.35
C SER A 254 3.30 -10.34 -5.06
N LEU A 255 3.58 -11.65 -5.11
CA LEU A 255 3.60 -12.56 -3.96
C LEU A 255 4.88 -13.40 -3.95
N ASP A 256 5.13 -14.12 -2.86
CA ASP A 256 6.40 -14.83 -2.64
C ASP A 256 6.48 -16.25 -3.23
N GLY A 257 5.42 -16.75 -3.85
CA GLY A 257 5.35 -18.11 -4.39
C GLY A 257 6.07 -18.31 -5.73
N ASN A 258 5.84 -19.49 -6.31
CA ASN A 258 6.43 -19.93 -7.58
C ASN A 258 5.39 -20.37 -8.62
N ILE A 259 4.09 -20.30 -8.32
CA ILE A 259 3.02 -20.61 -9.26
C ILE A 259 2.31 -19.32 -9.65
N ALA A 260 2.51 -18.88 -10.88
CA ALA A 260 1.85 -17.68 -11.36
C ALA A 260 0.39 -17.93 -11.74
N CYS A 261 -0.45 -16.92 -11.53
CA CYS A 261 -1.87 -16.94 -11.83
C CYS A 261 -2.24 -15.86 -12.83
N MET A 262 -3.05 -16.21 -13.85
CA MET A 262 -3.72 -15.27 -14.75
C MET A 262 -5.20 -15.59 -14.77
N VAL A 263 -6.04 -14.67 -14.34
CA VAL A 263 -7.46 -14.92 -14.11
C VAL A 263 -8.28 -13.72 -14.59
N ASN A 264 -9.51 -13.92 -15.03
CA ASN A 264 -10.43 -12.83 -15.31
C ASN A 264 -11.48 -12.71 -14.20
N GLY A 265 -11.29 -11.69 -13.38
CA GLY A 265 -12.16 -11.36 -12.24
C GLY A 265 -11.51 -11.65 -10.89
N ALA A 266 -11.47 -10.62 -10.03
CA ALA A 266 -10.77 -10.64 -8.75
C ALA A 266 -11.24 -11.76 -7.81
N GLY A 267 -12.54 -12.05 -7.75
CA GLY A 267 -13.08 -13.15 -6.92
C GLY A 267 -12.61 -14.52 -7.39
N LEU A 268 -12.54 -14.75 -8.72
CA LEU A 268 -12.01 -15.98 -9.29
C LEU A 268 -10.49 -16.09 -9.06
N ALA A 269 -9.76 -14.99 -9.12
CA ALA A 269 -8.33 -14.95 -8.83
C ALA A 269 -8.05 -15.35 -7.38
N MET A 270 -8.76 -14.78 -6.41
CA MET A 270 -8.64 -15.17 -5.00
C MET A 270 -8.94 -16.66 -4.78
N ALA A 271 -10.06 -17.15 -5.32
CA ALA A 271 -10.40 -18.58 -5.21
C ALA A 271 -9.36 -19.50 -5.87
N THR A 272 -8.76 -19.06 -6.97
CA THR A 272 -7.68 -19.80 -7.65
C THR A 272 -6.45 -19.91 -6.77
N MET A 273 -6.02 -18.81 -6.15
CA MET A 273 -4.88 -18.79 -5.23
C MET A 273 -5.14 -19.65 -3.99
N ASP A 274 -6.35 -19.59 -3.42
CA ASP A 274 -6.75 -20.41 -2.27
C ASP A 274 -6.65 -21.90 -2.59
N LEU A 275 -7.09 -22.32 -3.77
CA LEU A 275 -6.99 -23.71 -4.19
C LEU A 275 -5.57 -24.17 -4.46
N ILE A 276 -4.72 -23.32 -5.04
CA ILE A 276 -3.28 -23.61 -5.16
C ILE A 276 -2.68 -23.87 -3.77
N LYS A 277 -2.97 -22.99 -2.81
CA LYS A 277 -2.53 -23.15 -1.41
C LYS A 277 -3.06 -24.44 -0.78
N LEU A 278 -4.34 -24.75 -0.97
CA LEU A 278 -4.98 -25.96 -0.43
C LEU A 278 -4.31 -27.24 -0.96
N HIS A 279 -3.81 -27.23 -2.19
CA HIS A 279 -3.09 -28.35 -2.81
C HIS A 279 -1.58 -28.32 -2.60
N GLY A 280 -1.06 -27.44 -1.72
CA GLY A 280 0.33 -27.41 -1.30
C GLY A 280 1.26 -26.59 -2.19
N GLY A 281 0.73 -25.77 -3.10
CA GLY A 281 1.51 -24.82 -3.89
C GLY A 281 1.52 -23.42 -3.29
N ASP A 282 2.38 -22.56 -3.85
CA ASP A 282 2.54 -21.18 -3.43
C ASP A 282 2.30 -20.21 -4.59
N PRO A 283 1.22 -19.36 -4.55
CA PRO A 283 0.97 -18.37 -5.58
C PRO A 283 2.08 -17.31 -5.65
N ALA A 284 2.56 -17.02 -6.88
CA ALA A 284 3.60 -16.01 -7.14
C ALA A 284 3.00 -14.61 -7.33
N ASN A 285 1.73 -14.52 -7.66
CA ASN A 285 1.03 -13.25 -7.90
C ASN A 285 -0.49 -13.40 -7.82
N PHE A 286 -1.15 -12.28 -7.56
CA PHE A 286 -2.52 -12.04 -7.97
C PHE A 286 -2.49 -11.35 -9.33
N LEU A 287 -3.29 -11.77 -10.30
CA LEU A 287 -3.44 -11.08 -11.58
C LEU A 287 -4.86 -11.26 -12.12
N ASP A 288 -5.58 -10.13 -12.21
CA ASP A 288 -6.88 -10.03 -12.86
C ASP A 288 -6.74 -9.25 -14.17
N VAL A 289 -6.94 -9.95 -15.29
CA VAL A 289 -6.91 -9.35 -16.63
C VAL A 289 -8.23 -8.66 -17.01
N GLY A 290 -9.23 -8.71 -16.11
CA GLY A 290 -10.53 -8.09 -16.29
C GLY A 290 -11.48 -8.82 -17.25
N GLY A 291 -12.72 -8.37 -17.29
CA GLY A 291 -13.78 -8.96 -18.12
C GLY A 291 -13.68 -8.64 -19.62
N GLY A 292 -12.75 -7.78 -20.04
CA GLY A 292 -12.52 -7.38 -21.44
C GLY A 292 -11.12 -7.74 -21.95
N ALA A 293 -10.56 -8.87 -21.47
CA ALA A 293 -9.21 -9.28 -21.84
C ALA A 293 -9.04 -9.44 -23.36
N THR A 294 -8.19 -8.62 -23.97
CA THR A 294 -7.74 -8.74 -25.36
C THR A 294 -6.51 -9.62 -25.46
N ALA A 295 -6.19 -10.13 -26.66
CA ALA A 295 -4.96 -10.87 -26.91
C ALA A 295 -3.70 -10.06 -26.48
N GLU A 296 -3.72 -8.75 -26.67
CA GLU A 296 -2.65 -7.83 -26.31
C GLU A 296 -2.45 -7.75 -24.78
N ARG A 297 -3.55 -7.61 -24.00
CA ARG A 297 -3.48 -7.65 -22.52
C ARG A 297 -3.01 -9.01 -22.00
N VAL A 298 -3.41 -10.09 -22.64
CA VAL A 298 -2.96 -11.45 -22.29
C VAL A 298 -1.46 -11.57 -22.54
N ALA A 299 -0.94 -11.03 -23.65
CA ALA A 299 0.49 -11.04 -23.95
C ALA A 299 1.31 -10.25 -22.90
N GLU A 300 0.87 -9.04 -22.56
CA GLU A 300 1.53 -8.23 -21.52
C GLU A 300 1.46 -8.93 -20.15
N ALA A 301 0.34 -9.57 -19.83
CA ALA A 301 0.23 -10.37 -18.60
C ALA A 301 1.24 -11.53 -18.56
N PHE A 302 1.49 -12.23 -19.67
CA PHE A 302 2.53 -13.27 -19.75
C PHE A 302 3.93 -12.69 -19.61
N LYS A 303 4.24 -11.55 -20.26
CA LYS A 303 5.53 -10.87 -20.12
C LYS A 303 5.80 -10.51 -18.66
N LEU A 304 4.79 -9.93 -18.00
CA LEU A 304 4.87 -9.56 -16.60
C LEU A 304 5.08 -10.76 -15.66
N ILE A 305 4.35 -11.86 -15.88
CA ILE A 305 4.52 -13.10 -15.12
C ILE A 305 5.94 -13.66 -15.28
N LEU A 306 6.48 -13.66 -16.51
CA LEU A 306 7.77 -14.23 -16.83
C LEU A 306 8.96 -13.32 -16.47
N SER A 307 8.72 -12.07 -16.10
CA SER A 307 9.75 -11.21 -15.51
C SER A 307 10.17 -11.66 -14.11
N ASN A 308 9.37 -12.49 -13.45
CA ASN A 308 9.71 -13.08 -12.17
C ASN A 308 10.39 -14.45 -12.35
N ASP A 309 11.70 -14.49 -12.17
CA ASP A 309 12.53 -15.70 -12.33
C ASP A 309 12.15 -16.86 -11.38
N ARG A 310 11.35 -16.62 -10.33
CA ARG A 310 10.87 -17.65 -9.41
C ARG A 310 9.72 -18.46 -9.96
N VAL A 311 9.06 -18.00 -11.04
CA VAL A 311 7.89 -18.68 -11.61
C VAL A 311 8.30 -20.00 -12.24
N ALA A 312 7.78 -21.11 -11.68
CA ALA A 312 8.02 -22.47 -12.14
C ALA A 312 6.85 -23.03 -12.98
N ALA A 313 5.64 -22.53 -12.81
CA ALA A 313 4.47 -22.90 -13.60
C ALA A 313 3.44 -21.77 -13.63
N ILE A 314 2.57 -21.75 -14.65
CA ILE A 314 1.53 -20.74 -14.83
C ILE A 314 0.16 -21.41 -14.85
N LEU A 315 -0.79 -20.91 -14.07
CA LEU A 315 -2.21 -21.29 -14.15
C LEU A 315 -3.01 -20.14 -14.78
N VAL A 316 -3.56 -20.40 -15.96
CA VAL A 316 -4.54 -19.52 -16.61
C VAL A 316 -5.94 -20.07 -16.33
N ASN A 317 -6.75 -19.30 -15.61
CA ASN A 317 -8.10 -19.69 -15.24
C ASN A 317 -9.11 -18.65 -15.69
N ILE A 318 -9.84 -18.95 -16.76
CA ILE A 318 -10.75 -18.02 -17.42
C ILE A 318 -12.18 -18.53 -17.35
N PHE A 319 -13.07 -17.67 -16.87
CA PHE A 319 -14.51 -17.86 -17.01
C PHE A 319 -15.07 -16.95 -18.10
N GLY A 320 -15.49 -17.55 -19.21
CA GLY A 320 -16.09 -16.88 -20.35
C GLY A 320 -17.55 -16.51 -20.10
N GLY A 321 -17.77 -15.30 -19.59
CA GLY A 321 -19.10 -14.70 -19.52
C GLY A 321 -19.37 -13.86 -20.77
N ILE A 322 -19.11 -12.55 -20.68
CA ILE A 322 -19.13 -11.59 -21.80
C ILE A 322 -17.97 -11.91 -22.77
N VAL A 323 -16.79 -12.21 -22.21
CA VAL A 323 -15.62 -12.66 -22.97
C VAL A 323 -15.81 -14.12 -23.39
N ARG A 324 -15.42 -14.44 -24.60
CA ARG A 324 -15.57 -15.78 -25.19
C ARG A 324 -14.29 -16.59 -25.03
N CYS A 325 -14.43 -17.85 -24.64
CA CYS A 325 -13.27 -18.73 -24.41
C CYS A 325 -12.47 -18.99 -25.70
N ASP A 326 -13.08 -18.98 -26.88
CA ASP A 326 -12.34 -19.13 -28.14
C ASP A 326 -11.46 -17.92 -28.47
N ASP A 327 -11.90 -16.70 -28.17
CA ASP A 327 -11.12 -15.48 -28.36
C ASP A 327 -9.94 -15.42 -27.38
N ILE A 328 -10.17 -15.79 -26.12
CA ILE A 328 -9.11 -15.91 -25.11
C ILE A 328 -8.10 -17.00 -25.46
N ALA A 329 -8.57 -18.18 -25.91
CA ALA A 329 -7.68 -19.27 -26.31
C ALA A 329 -6.75 -18.84 -27.45
N ALA A 330 -7.26 -18.12 -28.46
CA ALA A 330 -6.46 -17.54 -29.51
C ALA A 330 -5.43 -16.55 -28.96
N GLY A 331 -5.84 -15.63 -28.06
CA GLY A 331 -4.95 -14.69 -27.40
C GLY A 331 -3.85 -15.36 -26.58
N ILE A 332 -4.15 -16.42 -25.82
CA ILE A 332 -3.16 -17.22 -25.08
C ILE A 332 -2.15 -17.85 -26.04
N ILE A 333 -2.62 -18.47 -27.15
CA ILE A 333 -1.75 -19.12 -28.13
C ILE A 333 -0.80 -18.11 -28.76
N ASP A 334 -1.31 -16.95 -29.15
CA ASP A 334 -0.50 -15.90 -29.77
C ASP A 334 0.52 -15.33 -28.75
N ALA A 335 0.10 -15.06 -27.53
CA ALA A 335 0.94 -14.57 -26.46
C ALA A 335 2.07 -15.57 -26.09
N VAL A 336 1.74 -16.86 -25.93
CA VAL A 336 2.74 -17.91 -25.63
C VAL A 336 3.78 -18.03 -26.76
N LYS A 337 3.36 -17.88 -28.01
CA LYS A 337 4.28 -17.89 -29.16
C LYS A 337 5.15 -16.65 -29.23
N GLU A 338 4.57 -15.47 -28.98
CA GLU A 338 5.27 -14.19 -29.03
C GLU A 338 6.33 -14.08 -27.92
N VAL A 339 5.94 -14.44 -26.70
CA VAL A 339 6.79 -14.28 -25.51
C VAL A 339 7.79 -15.42 -25.36
N GLY A 340 7.53 -16.59 -25.92
CA GLY A 340 8.41 -17.75 -25.81
C GLY A 340 8.39 -18.38 -24.42
N VAL A 341 7.21 -18.71 -23.91
CA VAL A 341 7.00 -19.29 -22.57
C VAL A 341 7.72 -20.63 -22.44
N ASN A 342 8.62 -20.73 -21.46
CA ASN A 342 9.46 -21.90 -21.21
C ASN A 342 9.08 -22.68 -19.96
N VAL A 343 8.00 -22.31 -19.28
CA VAL A 343 7.46 -22.97 -18.10
C VAL A 343 6.12 -23.63 -18.43
N PRO A 344 5.73 -24.71 -17.72
CA PRO A 344 4.44 -25.34 -17.93
C PRO A 344 3.27 -24.38 -17.78
N VAL A 345 2.33 -24.43 -18.71
CA VAL A 345 1.10 -23.62 -18.68
C VAL A 345 -0.11 -24.53 -18.53
N VAL A 346 -0.81 -24.44 -17.42
CA VAL A 346 -2.08 -25.10 -17.17
C VAL A 346 -3.21 -24.15 -17.50
N VAL A 347 -4.16 -24.55 -18.33
CA VAL A 347 -5.30 -23.70 -18.76
C VAL A 347 -6.61 -24.35 -18.41
N ARG A 348 -7.43 -23.65 -17.63
CA ARG A 348 -8.82 -23.97 -17.37
C ARG A 348 -9.70 -22.92 -18.04
N LEU A 349 -10.57 -23.37 -18.92
CA LEU A 349 -11.60 -22.56 -19.57
C LEU A 349 -12.99 -23.06 -19.18
N GLU A 350 -13.89 -22.14 -18.87
CA GLU A 350 -15.31 -22.42 -18.58
C GLU A 350 -16.20 -21.31 -19.18
N GLY A 351 -17.43 -21.62 -19.52
CA GLY A 351 -18.43 -20.65 -20.02
C GLY A 351 -18.58 -20.63 -21.54
N THR A 352 -18.81 -19.42 -22.10
CA THR A 352 -19.17 -19.24 -23.53
C THR A 352 -18.08 -19.73 -24.47
N ASN A 353 -18.43 -20.63 -25.40
CA ASN A 353 -17.54 -21.24 -26.39
C ASN A 353 -16.38 -22.07 -25.82
N VAL A 354 -16.54 -22.63 -24.62
CA VAL A 354 -15.49 -23.41 -23.95
C VAL A 354 -14.98 -24.57 -24.81
N HIS A 355 -15.86 -25.33 -25.51
CA HIS A 355 -15.46 -26.46 -26.37
C HIS A 355 -14.54 -26.02 -27.50
N LYS A 356 -14.86 -24.90 -28.16
CA LYS A 356 -14.04 -24.33 -29.23
C LYS A 356 -12.70 -23.79 -28.71
N GLY A 357 -12.71 -23.15 -27.54
CA GLY A 357 -11.48 -22.69 -26.89
C GLY A 357 -10.54 -23.85 -26.53
N ARG A 358 -11.05 -24.93 -25.94
CA ARG A 358 -10.27 -26.14 -25.63
C ARG A 358 -9.74 -26.83 -26.91
N GLU A 359 -10.53 -26.89 -27.98
CA GLU A 359 -10.08 -27.40 -29.28
C GLU A 359 -8.94 -26.61 -29.89
N LEU A 360 -9.02 -25.27 -29.83
CA LEU A 360 -7.93 -24.37 -30.28
C LEU A 360 -6.65 -24.59 -29.48
N LEU A 361 -6.73 -24.67 -28.15
CA LEU A 361 -5.57 -24.96 -27.31
C LEU A 361 -4.95 -26.32 -27.63
N GLY A 362 -5.76 -27.38 -27.76
CA GLY A 362 -5.31 -28.73 -28.06
C GLY A 362 -4.63 -28.86 -29.44
N ASN A 363 -5.06 -28.06 -30.41
CA ASN A 363 -4.50 -28.05 -31.78
C ASN A 363 -3.35 -27.03 -31.97
N SER A 364 -2.99 -26.28 -30.93
CA SER A 364 -1.99 -25.18 -31.02
C SER A 364 -0.55 -25.66 -31.28
N GLY A 365 -0.25 -26.92 -30.94
CA GLY A 365 1.12 -27.47 -30.96
C GLY A 365 1.99 -26.95 -29.80
N LEU A 366 1.42 -26.25 -28.82
CA LEU A 366 2.11 -25.76 -27.62
C LEU A 366 1.96 -26.79 -26.49
N ASP A 367 2.90 -26.82 -25.57
CA ASP A 367 2.86 -27.68 -24.38
C ASP A 367 1.94 -27.05 -23.30
N ILE A 368 0.63 -27.07 -23.60
CA ILE A 368 -0.43 -26.54 -22.74
C ILE A 368 -1.21 -27.69 -22.10
N ILE A 369 -1.24 -27.70 -20.79
CA ILE A 369 -1.97 -28.69 -20.00
C ILE A 369 -3.41 -28.20 -19.80
N SER A 370 -4.37 -28.86 -20.41
CA SER A 370 -5.80 -28.53 -20.24
C SER A 370 -6.33 -29.11 -18.92
N ALA A 371 -7.15 -28.31 -18.21
CA ALA A 371 -7.84 -28.71 -16.99
C ALA A 371 -9.35 -28.69 -17.16
N GLU A 372 -10.03 -29.63 -16.49
CA GLU A 372 -11.48 -29.81 -16.60
C GLU A 372 -12.23 -28.88 -15.64
N ASP A 373 -11.81 -28.81 -14.41
CA ASP A 373 -12.38 -27.97 -13.37
C ASP A 373 -11.29 -27.22 -12.58
N LEU A 374 -11.69 -26.46 -11.57
CA LEU A 374 -10.78 -25.60 -10.80
C LEU A 374 -9.86 -26.41 -9.87
N THR A 375 -10.36 -27.52 -9.33
CA THR A 375 -9.57 -28.44 -8.48
C THR A 375 -8.52 -29.18 -9.32
N ASP A 376 -8.92 -29.71 -10.47
CA ASP A 376 -8.03 -30.37 -11.44
C ASP A 376 -6.94 -29.39 -11.92
N ALA A 377 -7.31 -28.13 -12.17
CA ALA A 377 -6.36 -27.08 -12.55
C ALA A 377 -5.30 -26.81 -11.46
N ALA A 378 -5.74 -26.69 -10.19
CA ALA A 378 -4.85 -26.48 -9.07
C ALA A 378 -3.90 -27.66 -8.85
N GLN A 379 -4.42 -28.90 -8.92
CA GLN A 379 -3.59 -30.11 -8.78
C GLN A 379 -2.54 -30.22 -9.89
N LYS A 380 -2.95 -29.95 -11.14
CA LYS A 380 -2.05 -30.02 -12.29
C LYS A 380 -0.95 -28.98 -12.24
N VAL A 381 -1.28 -27.72 -11.87
CA VAL A 381 -0.25 -26.68 -11.81
C VAL A 381 0.71 -26.89 -10.64
N VAL A 382 0.24 -27.36 -9.49
CA VAL A 382 1.12 -27.71 -8.35
C VAL A 382 2.05 -28.85 -8.74
N ALA A 383 1.55 -29.91 -9.40
CA ALA A 383 2.38 -31.00 -9.89
C ALA A 383 3.39 -30.57 -10.96
N ALA A 384 3.04 -29.57 -11.79
CA ALA A 384 3.91 -29.05 -12.84
C ALA A 384 5.00 -28.10 -12.31
N ALA A 385 4.80 -27.50 -11.13
CA ALA A 385 5.74 -26.60 -10.47
C ALA A 385 6.72 -27.31 -9.52
N ALA A 386 6.51 -28.62 -9.26
CA ALA A 386 7.36 -29.45 -8.39
C ALA A 386 8.60 -29.96 -9.14
#